data_60810278af1a07d85643687009c35624
#
_entry.id   60810278af1a07d85643687009c35624
#
_cell.length_a   1.000
_cell.length_b   1.000
_cell.length_c   1.000
_cell.angle_alpha   90.00
_cell.angle_beta   90.00
_cell.angle_gamma   90.00
#
_symmetry.space_group_name_H-M   'P 1'
#
loop_
_entity.id
_entity.type
_entity.pdbx_description
1 polymer ?
#
loop_
_entity_poly.entity_id
_entity_poly.type
_entity_poly.pdbx_seq_one_letter_code
_entity_poly.pdbx_strand_id
1 'polypeptide(L)'
;MAFTLPPLPYALDALAPTISKETLEYHYGKHHQAYVTNLNKQIEGTEFESASLEDIIKKASGGVFNNAAQVWNHTFYWNCLTPKSGEPTGKLLEAINAKWGSVDAFKTAFNASAAGNFGSGWTWLVKKPDGSLDIVNTSNAATPLTTQDVPLLTCDVWEHAYYIDYRNARPKYLE
;
A
#
# COMPACT_ATOMS: atom_id res chain seq x y z
N MET A 1 -16.80 7.76 -15.47
CA MET A 1 -17.36 6.51 -14.84
C MET A 1 -16.96 6.51 -13.37
N ALA A 2 -17.90 6.31 -12.45
CA ALA A 2 -17.57 6.36 -11.01
C ALA A 2 -16.71 5.14 -10.58
N PHE A 3 -15.71 5.37 -9.76
CA PHE A 3 -14.93 4.32 -9.10
C PHE A 3 -15.76 3.63 -8.02
N THR A 4 -15.54 2.36 -7.81
CA THR A 4 -16.16 1.57 -6.74
C THR A 4 -15.08 1.03 -5.80
N LEU A 5 -15.43 0.79 -4.53
CA LEU A 5 -14.53 0.13 -3.60
C LEU A 5 -14.30 -1.32 -4.08
N PRO A 6 -13.06 -1.70 -4.45
CA PRO A 6 -12.79 -3.07 -4.88
C PRO A 6 -13.06 -4.06 -3.75
N PRO A 7 -13.60 -5.26 -4.02
CA PRO A 7 -13.80 -6.26 -2.97
C PRO A 7 -12.45 -6.72 -2.42
N LEU A 8 -12.41 -7.04 -1.11
CA LEU A 8 -11.26 -7.72 -0.52
C LEU A 8 -11.10 -9.11 -1.13
N PRO A 9 -9.86 -9.60 -1.34
CA PRO A 9 -9.61 -10.95 -1.84
C PRO A 9 -9.84 -12.04 -0.78
N TYR A 10 -10.24 -11.68 0.43
CA TYR A 10 -10.49 -12.56 1.59
C TYR A 10 -11.59 -11.99 2.49
N ALA A 11 -12.08 -12.79 3.44
CA ALA A 11 -13.07 -12.34 4.42
C ALA A 11 -12.46 -11.30 5.39
N LEU A 12 -13.30 -10.43 5.96
CA LEU A 12 -12.88 -9.36 6.88
C LEU A 12 -12.12 -9.85 8.13
N ASP A 13 -12.34 -11.09 8.54
CA ASP A 13 -11.71 -11.73 9.71
C ASP A 13 -10.56 -12.68 9.35
N ALA A 14 -10.25 -12.82 8.06
CA ALA A 14 -9.31 -13.83 7.58
C ALA A 14 -7.84 -13.55 7.97
N LEU A 15 -7.50 -12.29 8.29
CA LEU A 15 -6.15 -11.90 8.70
C LEU A 15 -5.94 -11.95 10.23
N ALA A 16 -6.99 -12.28 11.00
CA ALA A 16 -6.86 -12.42 12.45
C ALA A 16 -5.99 -13.63 12.81
N PRO A 17 -5.22 -13.56 13.91
CA PRO A 17 -5.19 -12.48 14.91
C PRO A 17 -4.24 -11.33 14.55
N THR A 18 -3.47 -11.41 13.46
CA THR A 18 -2.44 -10.43 13.11
C THR A 18 -3.03 -9.05 12.79
N ILE A 19 -4.08 -9.01 11.99
CA ILE A 19 -4.89 -7.82 11.74
C ILE A 19 -6.33 -8.18 12.05
N SER A 20 -6.93 -7.48 13.02
CA SER A 20 -8.28 -7.79 13.49
C SER A 20 -9.34 -7.43 12.44
N LYS A 21 -10.51 -8.08 12.56
CA LYS A 21 -11.70 -7.70 11.81
C LYS A 21 -12.06 -6.22 12.02
N GLU A 22 -11.96 -5.74 13.27
CA GLU A 22 -12.25 -4.34 13.60
C GLU A 22 -11.34 -3.39 12.81
N THR A 23 -10.03 -3.67 12.73
CA THR A 23 -9.10 -2.89 11.91
C THR A 23 -9.56 -2.84 10.44
N LEU A 24 -9.97 -3.97 9.85
CA LEU A 24 -10.43 -3.99 8.46
C LEU A 24 -11.78 -3.27 8.29
N GLU A 25 -12.71 -3.36 9.24
CA GLU A 25 -13.98 -2.63 9.20
C GLU A 25 -13.75 -1.11 9.12
N TYR A 26 -12.73 -0.58 9.82
CA TYR A 26 -12.35 0.83 9.73
C TYR A 26 -11.44 1.11 8.53
N HIS A 27 -10.37 0.36 8.37
CA HIS A 27 -9.33 0.66 7.38
C HIS A 27 -9.85 0.48 5.94
N TYR A 28 -10.52 -0.65 5.66
CA TYR A 28 -11.16 -0.89 4.37
C TYR A 28 -12.53 -0.21 4.29
N GLY A 29 -13.40 -0.47 5.26
CA GLY A 29 -14.81 -0.07 5.19
C GLY A 29 -15.06 1.43 5.42
N LYS A 30 -14.14 2.15 6.04
CA LYS A 30 -14.25 3.61 6.29
C LYS A 30 -13.18 4.39 5.54
N HIS A 31 -11.90 4.18 5.81
CA HIS A 31 -10.83 4.98 5.19
C HIS A 31 -10.78 4.76 3.67
N HIS A 32 -10.63 3.52 3.20
CA HIS A 32 -10.57 3.24 1.77
C HIS A 32 -11.86 3.66 1.04
N GLN A 33 -13.02 3.35 1.63
CA GLN A 33 -14.31 3.80 1.09
C GLN A 33 -14.43 5.32 0.99
N ALA A 34 -13.93 6.05 1.98
CA ALA A 34 -13.95 7.52 1.96
C ALA A 34 -13.11 8.09 0.82
N TYR A 35 -11.92 7.51 0.56
CA TYR A 35 -11.10 7.94 -0.58
C TYR A 35 -11.82 7.72 -1.92
N VAL A 36 -12.49 6.59 -2.11
CA VAL A 36 -13.30 6.32 -3.31
C VAL A 36 -14.43 7.34 -3.44
N THR A 37 -15.17 7.56 -2.35
CA THR A 37 -16.32 8.51 -2.34
C THR A 37 -15.86 9.94 -2.63
N ASN A 38 -14.76 10.37 -2.00
CA ASN A 38 -14.24 11.74 -2.19
C ASN A 38 -13.63 11.92 -3.59
N LEU A 39 -12.92 10.91 -4.11
CA LEU A 39 -12.41 10.95 -5.48
C LEU A 39 -13.55 11.16 -6.47
N ASN A 40 -14.61 10.35 -6.41
CA ASN A 40 -15.75 10.45 -7.31
C ASN A 40 -16.38 11.86 -7.29
N LYS A 41 -16.55 12.44 -6.09
CA LYS A 41 -17.08 13.81 -5.96
C LYS A 41 -16.16 14.86 -6.58
N GLN A 42 -14.84 14.68 -6.45
CA GLN A 42 -13.86 15.67 -6.91
C GLN A 42 -13.64 15.63 -8.43
N ILE A 43 -13.85 14.48 -9.08
CA ILE A 43 -13.64 14.34 -10.53
C ILE A 43 -14.92 14.57 -11.36
N GLU A 44 -16.08 14.61 -10.72
CA GLU A 44 -17.36 14.86 -11.39
C GLU A 44 -17.33 16.19 -12.17
N GLY A 45 -17.65 16.14 -13.46
CA GLY A 45 -17.64 17.30 -14.35
C GLY A 45 -16.25 17.84 -14.71
N THR A 46 -15.17 17.12 -14.38
CA THR A 46 -13.79 17.49 -14.71
C THR A 46 -13.22 16.62 -15.85
N GLU A 47 -12.04 16.99 -16.33
CA GLU A 47 -11.28 16.17 -17.30
C GLU A 47 -10.96 14.76 -16.81
N PHE A 48 -11.01 14.51 -15.50
CA PHE A 48 -10.72 13.24 -14.86
C PHE A 48 -11.93 12.31 -14.75
N GLU A 49 -13.14 12.75 -15.04
CA GLU A 49 -14.37 11.96 -14.85
C GLU A 49 -14.38 10.62 -15.61
N SER A 50 -13.71 10.57 -16.77
CA SER A 50 -13.60 9.37 -17.59
C SER A 50 -12.19 8.79 -17.64
N ALA A 51 -11.25 9.34 -16.90
CA ALA A 51 -9.86 8.91 -16.86
C ALA A 51 -9.67 7.62 -16.05
N SER A 52 -8.61 6.85 -16.34
CA SER A 52 -8.19 5.74 -15.49
C SER A 52 -7.63 6.26 -14.16
N LEU A 53 -7.66 5.41 -13.13
CA LEU A 53 -7.11 5.77 -11.81
C LEU A 53 -5.63 6.15 -11.90
N GLU A 54 -4.86 5.38 -12.68
CA GLU A 54 -3.44 5.62 -12.90
C GLU A 54 -3.17 6.92 -13.67
N ASP A 55 -4.03 7.27 -14.64
CA ASP A 55 -3.92 8.55 -15.34
C ASP A 55 -4.19 9.74 -14.41
N ILE A 56 -5.19 9.62 -13.55
CA ILE A 56 -5.48 10.63 -12.54
C ILE A 56 -4.27 10.82 -11.61
N ILE A 57 -3.70 9.71 -11.09
CA ILE A 57 -2.53 9.75 -10.21
C ILE A 57 -1.34 10.45 -10.88
N LYS A 58 -1.12 10.22 -12.17
CA LYS A 58 0.02 10.80 -12.90
C LYS A 58 -0.17 12.27 -13.27
N LYS A 59 -1.42 12.76 -13.37
CA LYS A 59 -1.73 14.10 -13.92
C LYS A 59 -2.31 15.06 -12.88
N ALA A 60 -3.02 14.55 -11.88
CA ALA A 60 -3.67 15.38 -10.88
C ALA A 60 -2.70 15.84 -9.78
N SER A 61 -3.15 16.82 -9.02
CA SER A 61 -2.47 17.34 -7.82
C SER A 61 -3.45 17.58 -6.69
N GLY A 62 -2.94 17.91 -5.50
CA GLY A 62 -3.77 18.25 -4.33
C GLY A 62 -4.72 17.13 -3.93
N GLY A 63 -5.98 17.48 -3.63
CA GLY A 63 -6.97 16.56 -3.10
C GLY A 63 -7.35 15.43 -4.07
N VAL A 64 -7.41 15.71 -5.38
CA VAL A 64 -7.71 14.70 -6.40
C VAL A 64 -6.60 13.66 -6.46
N PHE A 65 -5.33 14.10 -6.51
CA PHE A 65 -4.18 13.20 -6.43
C PHE A 65 -4.21 12.36 -5.16
N ASN A 66 -4.39 13.01 -3.99
CA ASN A 66 -4.36 12.32 -2.71
C ASN A 66 -5.41 11.21 -2.64
N ASN A 67 -6.66 11.49 -3.03
CA ASN A 67 -7.71 10.48 -3.00
C ASN A 67 -7.48 9.38 -4.04
N ALA A 68 -7.07 9.71 -5.26
CA ALA A 68 -6.77 8.72 -6.29
C ALA A 68 -5.62 7.79 -5.90
N ALA A 69 -4.51 8.36 -5.41
CA ALA A 69 -3.36 7.61 -4.95
C ALA A 69 -3.71 6.71 -3.76
N GLN A 70 -4.50 7.20 -2.79
CA GLN A 70 -4.94 6.39 -1.65
C GLN A 70 -5.88 5.26 -2.07
N VAL A 71 -6.77 5.47 -3.05
CA VAL A 71 -7.58 4.36 -3.60
C VAL A 71 -6.68 3.27 -4.18
N TRP A 72 -5.67 3.65 -4.96
CA TRP A 72 -4.74 2.70 -5.56
C TRP A 72 -3.86 2.02 -4.53
N ASN A 73 -3.22 2.78 -3.62
CA ASN A 73 -2.32 2.28 -2.59
C ASN A 73 -3.02 1.24 -1.70
N HIS A 74 -4.26 1.53 -1.25
CA HIS A 74 -5.02 0.59 -0.43
C HIS A 74 -5.44 -0.66 -1.20
N THR A 75 -5.87 -0.52 -2.46
CA THR A 75 -6.19 -1.68 -3.31
C THR A 75 -4.96 -2.59 -3.47
N PHE A 76 -3.81 -2.00 -3.74
CA PHE A 76 -2.55 -2.74 -3.85
C PHE A 76 -2.14 -3.39 -2.52
N TYR A 77 -2.30 -2.68 -1.40
CA TYR A 77 -2.01 -3.19 -0.07
C TYR A 77 -2.85 -4.43 0.29
N TRP A 78 -4.16 -4.41 0.02
CA TRP A 78 -5.00 -5.58 0.28
C TRP A 78 -4.55 -6.81 -0.51
N ASN A 79 -4.05 -6.62 -1.72
CA ASN A 79 -3.51 -7.70 -2.55
C ASN A 79 -2.11 -8.18 -2.09
N CYS A 80 -1.39 -7.42 -1.27
CA CYS A 80 -0.13 -7.85 -0.64
C CYS A 80 -0.36 -8.74 0.58
N LEU A 81 -1.57 -8.77 1.16
CA LEU A 81 -1.90 -9.53 2.36
C LEU A 81 -2.63 -10.83 2.00
N THR A 82 -2.40 -11.87 2.78
CA THR A 82 -3.05 -13.17 2.59
C THR A 82 -3.19 -13.91 3.92
N PRO A 83 -4.29 -14.68 4.11
CA PRO A 83 -4.44 -15.55 5.28
C PRO A 83 -3.41 -16.70 5.33
N LYS A 84 -2.79 -17.02 4.19
CA LYS A 84 -1.77 -18.05 4.08
C LYS A 84 -0.53 -17.44 3.47
N SER A 85 0.37 -16.97 4.31
CA SER A 85 1.67 -16.48 3.86
C SER A 85 2.52 -17.58 3.25
N GLY A 86 3.38 -17.20 2.31
CA GLY A 86 4.37 -18.07 1.69
C GLY A 86 5.67 -17.31 1.51
N GLU A 87 6.75 -18.08 1.30
CA GLU A 87 8.03 -17.46 0.99
C GLU A 87 8.09 -17.07 -0.50
N PRO A 88 8.85 -16.00 -0.84
CA PRO A 88 9.07 -15.64 -2.24
C PRO A 88 9.77 -16.78 -2.99
N THR A 89 9.45 -16.94 -4.26
CA THR A 89 9.98 -18.01 -5.11
C THR A 89 10.47 -17.47 -6.45
N GLY A 90 11.20 -18.30 -7.21
CA GLY A 90 11.63 -18.00 -8.57
C GLY A 90 12.45 -16.71 -8.67
N LYS A 91 12.21 -15.93 -9.70
CA LYS A 91 12.96 -14.69 -9.99
C LYS A 91 12.90 -13.65 -8.88
N LEU A 92 11.80 -13.59 -8.12
CA LEU A 92 11.71 -12.66 -7.00
C LEU A 92 12.68 -13.07 -5.87
N LEU A 93 12.73 -14.36 -5.52
CA LEU A 93 13.68 -14.88 -4.54
C LEU A 93 15.13 -14.66 -4.97
N GLU A 94 15.44 -14.92 -6.24
CA GLU A 94 16.79 -14.68 -6.80
C GLU A 94 17.18 -13.20 -6.67
N ALA A 95 16.28 -12.27 -7.02
CA ALA A 95 16.54 -10.85 -6.93
C ALA A 95 16.68 -10.35 -5.48
N ILE A 96 15.87 -10.88 -4.55
CA ILE A 96 15.97 -10.58 -3.11
C ILE A 96 17.33 -11.06 -2.58
N ASN A 97 17.72 -12.29 -2.89
CA ASN A 97 19.00 -12.85 -2.46
C ASN A 97 20.19 -12.08 -3.06
N ALA A 98 20.10 -11.66 -4.32
CA ALA A 98 21.14 -10.84 -4.96
C ALA A 98 21.32 -9.47 -4.28
N LYS A 99 20.22 -8.84 -3.83
CA LYS A 99 20.26 -7.50 -3.22
C LYS A 99 20.61 -7.54 -1.73
N TRP A 100 20.00 -8.45 -0.96
CA TRP A 100 20.09 -8.48 0.51
C TRP A 100 20.79 -9.73 1.08
N GLY A 101 21.11 -10.72 0.25
CA GLY A 101 21.75 -11.96 0.66
C GLY A 101 20.78 -13.05 1.13
N SER A 102 19.63 -12.69 1.70
CA SER A 102 18.59 -13.63 2.12
C SER A 102 17.23 -12.95 2.27
N VAL A 103 16.17 -13.75 2.35
CA VAL A 103 14.81 -13.26 2.64
C VAL A 103 14.76 -12.62 4.03
N ASP A 104 15.40 -13.20 5.03
CA ASP A 104 15.43 -12.65 6.39
C ASP A 104 16.14 -11.29 6.45
N ALA A 105 17.23 -11.14 5.71
CA ALA A 105 17.93 -9.86 5.61
C ALA A 105 17.05 -8.81 4.89
N PHE A 106 16.31 -9.21 3.87
CA PHE A 106 15.31 -8.35 3.23
C PHE A 106 14.19 -7.93 4.21
N LYS A 107 13.59 -8.90 4.94
CA LYS A 107 12.57 -8.60 5.96
C LYS A 107 13.10 -7.61 7.01
N THR A 108 14.32 -7.83 7.50
CA THR A 108 14.98 -6.93 8.44
C THR A 108 15.14 -5.51 7.86
N ALA A 109 15.61 -5.39 6.63
CA ALA A 109 15.80 -4.10 5.97
C ALA A 109 14.46 -3.40 5.70
N PHE A 110 13.43 -4.15 5.26
CA PHE A 110 12.10 -3.63 5.01
C PHE A 110 11.46 -3.10 6.31
N ASN A 111 11.49 -3.90 7.37
CA ASN A 111 10.94 -3.52 8.68
C ASN A 111 11.66 -2.30 9.28
N ALA A 112 12.99 -2.24 9.16
CA ALA A 112 13.77 -1.07 9.60
C ALA A 112 13.37 0.19 8.83
N SER A 113 13.20 0.10 7.49
CA SER A 113 12.75 1.20 6.65
C SER A 113 11.32 1.65 7.01
N ALA A 114 10.41 0.69 7.18
CA ALA A 114 9.01 0.95 7.52
C ALA A 114 8.86 1.57 8.93
N ALA A 115 9.60 1.08 9.91
CA ALA A 115 9.63 1.64 11.26
C ALA A 115 10.17 3.07 11.28
N GLY A 116 11.20 3.35 10.46
CA GLY A 116 11.84 4.65 10.32
C GLY A 116 11.09 5.64 9.42
N ASN A 117 10.04 5.22 8.71
CA ASN A 117 9.24 6.12 7.87
C ASN A 117 8.46 7.11 8.75
N PHE A 118 8.94 8.36 8.80
CA PHE A 118 8.42 9.36 9.72
C PHE A 118 7.00 9.80 9.34
N GLY A 119 6.10 9.78 10.32
CA GLY A 119 4.70 10.20 10.14
C GLY A 119 3.86 9.16 9.41
N SER A 120 2.92 9.63 8.60
CA SER A 120 2.03 8.82 7.77
C SER A 120 2.64 8.57 6.41
N GLY A 121 2.52 7.36 5.91
CA GLY A 121 3.06 7.01 4.59
C GLY A 121 3.02 5.51 4.30
N TRP A 122 3.85 5.10 3.36
CA TRP A 122 3.91 3.75 2.83
C TRP A 122 5.36 3.32 2.64
N THR A 123 5.65 2.07 2.90
CA THR A 123 6.96 1.47 2.57
C THR A 123 6.76 0.45 1.46
N TRP A 124 7.61 0.51 0.46
CA TRP A 124 7.48 -0.25 -0.78
C TRP A 124 8.72 -1.08 -1.06
N LEU A 125 8.52 -2.30 -1.55
CA LEU A 125 9.49 -2.99 -2.37
C LEU A 125 9.21 -2.61 -3.81
N VAL A 126 10.20 -2.08 -4.51
CA VAL A 126 10.09 -1.68 -5.92
C VAL A 126 11.14 -2.34 -6.78
N LYS A 127 10.81 -2.54 -8.07
CA LYS A 127 11.79 -2.83 -9.10
C LYS A 127 12.14 -1.53 -9.81
N LYS A 128 13.43 -1.19 -9.83
CA LYS A 128 13.99 -0.02 -10.51
C LYS A 128 14.04 -0.23 -12.01
N PRO A 129 14.18 0.85 -12.83
CA PRO A 129 14.29 0.74 -14.29
C PRO A 129 15.45 -0.14 -14.78
N ASP A 130 16.53 -0.22 -14.02
CA ASP A 130 17.68 -1.10 -14.31
C ASP A 130 17.46 -2.57 -13.95
N GLY A 131 16.26 -2.89 -13.41
CA GLY A 131 15.87 -4.24 -12.99
C GLY A 131 16.23 -4.60 -11.55
N SER A 132 17.03 -3.78 -10.86
CA SER A 132 17.37 -3.99 -9.45
C SER A 132 16.15 -3.79 -8.54
N LEU A 133 16.20 -4.41 -7.36
CA LEU A 133 15.20 -4.17 -6.30
C LEU A 133 15.66 -3.04 -5.37
N ASP A 134 14.69 -2.32 -4.80
CA ASP A 134 14.96 -1.35 -3.75
C ASP A 134 13.79 -1.24 -2.76
N ILE A 135 14.08 -0.73 -1.56
CA ILE A 135 13.07 -0.38 -0.56
C ILE A 135 12.97 1.14 -0.53
N VAL A 136 11.76 1.66 -0.79
CA VAL A 136 11.50 3.10 -0.81
C VAL A 136 10.36 3.46 0.11
N ASN A 137 10.47 4.64 0.76
CA ASN A 137 9.42 5.20 1.58
C ASN A 137 8.75 6.36 0.86
N THR A 138 7.44 6.45 0.99
CA THR A 138 6.67 7.60 0.53
C THR A 138 5.86 8.20 1.67
N SER A 139 5.69 9.52 1.66
CA SER A 139 4.90 10.23 2.68
C SER A 139 3.46 10.41 2.24
N ASN A 140 2.55 10.38 3.18
CA ASN A 140 1.11 10.61 2.97
C ASN A 140 0.54 9.70 1.88
N ALA A 141 0.00 10.27 0.79
CA ALA A 141 -0.60 9.55 -0.33
C ALA A 141 0.38 9.23 -1.46
N ALA A 142 1.64 9.69 -1.38
CA ALA A 142 2.59 9.49 -2.47
C ALA A 142 2.82 8.01 -2.80
N THR A 143 3.07 7.73 -4.06
CA THR A 143 3.11 6.37 -4.63
C THR A 143 4.22 6.26 -5.68
N PRO A 144 4.85 5.06 -5.82
CA PRO A 144 5.83 4.83 -6.89
C PRO A 144 5.28 4.99 -8.31
N LEU A 145 3.95 4.98 -8.49
CA LEU A 145 3.33 5.19 -9.82
C LEU A 145 3.65 6.54 -10.45
N THR A 146 4.11 7.51 -9.66
CA THR A 146 4.56 8.83 -10.17
C THR A 146 6.02 8.83 -10.58
N THR A 147 6.71 7.70 -10.44
CA THR A 147 8.11 7.48 -10.81
C THR A 147 8.21 6.45 -11.95
N GLN A 148 9.41 6.01 -12.26
CA GLN A 148 9.64 4.89 -13.18
C GLN A 148 9.76 3.54 -12.47
N ASP A 149 9.60 3.53 -11.14
CA ASP A 149 9.70 2.33 -10.33
C ASP A 149 8.42 1.49 -10.47
N VAL A 150 8.58 0.17 -10.44
CA VAL A 150 7.45 -0.77 -10.45
C VAL A 150 7.23 -1.27 -9.03
N PRO A 151 6.08 -0.97 -8.38
CA PRO A 151 5.77 -1.48 -7.06
C PRO A 151 5.53 -2.99 -7.09
N LEU A 152 6.13 -3.72 -6.15
CA LEU A 152 6.02 -5.18 -6.01
C LEU A 152 5.33 -5.58 -4.69
N LEU A 153 5.55 -4.81 -3.62
CA LEU A 153 4.97 -5.04 -2.30
C LEU A 153 4.83 -3.69 -1.60
N THR A 154 3.81 -3.53 -0.76
CA THR A 154 3.69 -2.36 0.11
C THR A 154 3.22 -2.72 1.51
N CYS A 155 3.60 -1.86 2.46
CA CYS A 155 3.07 -1.83 3.81
C CYS A 155 2.58 -0.42 4.12
N ASP A 156 1.33 -0.32 4.58
CA ASP A 156 0.75 0.91 5.09
C ASP A 156 1.30 1.21 6.48
N VAL A 157 1.96 2.35 6.66
CA VAL A 157 2.49 2.79 7.96
C VAL A 157 1.76 4.01 8.53
N TRP A 158 0.61 4.38 7.94
CA TRP A 158 -0.34 5.26 8.62
C TRP A 158 -0.81 4.60 9.92
N GLU A 159 -0.98 5.37 10.99
CA GLU A 159 -1.39 4.81 12.28
C GLU A 159 -2.74 4.08 12.21
N HIS A 160 -3.66 4.53 11.35
CA HIS A 160 -4.94 3.86 11.17
C HIS A 160 -4.82 2.40 10.69
N ALA A 161 -3.69 2.02 10.08
CA ALA A 161 -3.45 0.66 9.63
C ALA A 161 -3.23 -0.33 10.78
N TYR A 162 -2.75 0.15 11.95
CA TYR A 162 -2.31 -0.73 13.04
C TYR A 162 -2.71 -0.28 14.44
N TYR A 163 -3.25 0.92 14.62
CA TYR A 163 -3.44 1.48 15.98
C TYR A 163 -4.45 0.68 16.82
N ILE A 164 -5.48 0.10 16.22
CA ILE A 164 -6.48 -0.71 16.93
C ILE A 164 -5.81 -1.94 17.56
N ASP A 165 -4.95 -2.64 16.82
CA ASP A 165 -4.34 -3.90 17.25
C ASP A 165 -3.04 -3.69 18.02
N TYR A 166 -2.25 -2.69 17.66
CA TYR A 166 -0.88 -2.51 18.13
C TYR A 166 -0.61 -1.17 18.83
N ARG A 167 -1.60 -0.27 18.89
CA ARG A 167 -1.43 1.09 19.43
C ARG A 167 -0.26 1.81 18.74
N ASN A 168 0.63 2.43 19.51
CA ASN A 168 1.82 3.12 19.01
C ASN A 168 2.99 2.18 18.63
N ALA A 169 2.81 0.88 18.74
CA ALA A 169 3.89 -0.11 18.54
C ALA A 169 4.02 -0.51 17.07
N ARG A 170 4.33 0.45 16.16
CA ARG A 170 4.56 0.16 14.73
C ARG A 170 5.53 -1.00 14.51
N PRO A 171 6.68 -1.15 15.23
CA PRO A 171 7.56 -2.29 15.05
C PRO A 171 6.86 -3.65 15.24
N LYS A 172 5.91 -3.75 16.17
CA LYS A 172 5.14 -4.98 16.40
C LYS A 172 4.17 -5.31 15.28
N TYR A 173 3.61 -4.29 14.65
CA TYR A 173 2.78 -4.48 13.47
C TYR A 173 3.58 -4.99 12.27
N LEU A 174 4.85 -4.62 12.17
CA LEU A 174 5.75 -4.97 11.07
C LEU A 174 6.37 -6.38 11.20
N GLU A 175 6.38 -6.99 12.40
CA GLU A 175 6.82 -8.38 12.65
C GLU A 175 5.85 -9.39 12.03
#